data_603dc69fb5f805c4c90f8004a95fe87a
#
_entry.id   603dc69fb5f805c4c90f8004a95fe87a
#
_cell.length_a   1.000
_cell.length_b   1.000
_cell.length_c   1.000
_cell.angle_alpha   90.00
_cell.angle_beta   90.00
_cell.angle_gamma   90.00
#
_symmetry.space_group_name_H-M   'P 1'
#
loop_
_entity.id
_entity.type
_entity.pdbx_description
1 polymer ?
#
loop_
_entity_poly.entity_id
_entity_poly.type
_entity_poly.pdbx_seq_one_letter_code
_entity_poly.pdbx_strand_id
1 'polypeptide(L)'
;MRVLVVVDMQNDFVDGALGTPEAQAIVPKVVKKIEEFDGVILHTLDTHYGDYLDTQEGKLLPVKHCLSETEGWEMHPLIEEAIPVSYTHLTLPTILRV
;
A
#
# COMPACT_ATOMS: atom_id res chain seq x y z
N MET A 1 20.60 9.73 8.78
CA MET A 1 19.16 9.91 8.54
C MET A 1 18.46 8.57 8.58
N ARG A 2 17.32 8.52 9.23
CA ARG A 2 16.50 7.30 9.29
C ARG A 2 15.33 7.42 8.31
N VAL A 3 15.01 6.32 7.65
CA VAL A 3 13.91 6.28 6.69
C VAL A 3 13.03 5.06 6.99
N LEU A 4 11.73 5.29 7.09
CA LEU A 4 10.74 4.22 7.18
C LEU A 4 10.00 4.15 5.84
N VAL A 5 9.97 2.97 5.23
CA VAL A 5 9.22 2.76 4.00
C VAL A 5 8.01 1.90 4.31
N VAL A 6 6.82 2.45 4.05
CA VAL A 6 5.55 1.74 4.21
C VAL A 6 5.16 1.19 2.85
N VAL A 7 5.27 -0.12 2.68
CA VAL A 7 5.12 -0.77 1.38
C VAL A 7 3.71 -1.28 1.17
N ASP A 8 3.01 -0.70 0.19
CA ASP A 8 1.74 -1.20 -0.34
C ASP A 8 0.66 -1.50 0.72
N MET A 9 0.56 -0.65 1.74
CA MET A 9 -0.48 -0.82 2.76
C MET A 9 -1.79 -0.22 2.26
N GLN A 10 -2.28 -0.79 1.18
CA GLN A 10 -3.48 -0.39 0.47
C GLN A 10 -4.66 -1.27 0.83
N ASN A 11 -5.88 -0.76 0.66
CA ASN A 11 -7.09 -1.47 1.03
C ASN A 11 -7.17 -2.86 0.40
N ASP A 12 -6.84 -3.01 -0.88
CA ASP A 12 -6.93 -4.30 -1.55
C ASP A 12 -5.99 -5.36 -0.96
N PHE A 13 -4.85 -4.95 -0.40
CA PHE A 13 -3.93 -5.90 0.23
C PHE A 13 -4.26 -6.17 1.70
N VAL A 14 -5.02 -5.29 2.33
CA VAL A 14 -5.36 -5.43 3.75
C VAL A 14 -6.68 -6.17 3.92
N ASP A 15 -7.76 -5.63 3.38
CA ASP A 15 -9.10 -6.20 3.55
C ASP A 15 -9.92 -6.26 2.26
N GLY A 16 -9.33 -5.93 1.12
CA GLY A 16 -9.98 -5.97 -0.19
C GLY A 16 -9.70 -7.25 -0.95
N ALA A 17 -9.53 -7.12 -2.27
CA ALA A 17 -9.45 -8.25 -3.21
C ALA A 17 -8.38 -9.29 -2.85
N LEU A 18 -7.23 -8.84 -2.33
CA LEU A 18 -6.13 -9.70 -1.92
C LEU A 18 -5.89 -9.64 -0.41
N GLY A 19 -6.88 -9.18 0.36
CA GLY A 19 -6.77 -9.05 1.79
C GLY A 19 -6.67 -10.40 2.51
N THR A 20 -5.99 -10.40 3.66
CA THR A 20 -5.83 -11.58 4.49
C THR A 20 -6.00 -11.21 5.96
N PRO A 21 -6.35 -12.18 6.83
CA PRO A 21 -6.38 -11.90 8.27
C PRO A 21 -5.02 -11.46 8.80
N GLU A 22 -3.93 -12.00 8.27
CA GLU A 22 -2.58 -11.62 8.66
C GLU A 22 -2.28 -10.17 8.31
N ALA A 23 -2.68 -9.73 7.12
CA ALA A 23 -2.50 -8.34 6.70
C ALA A 23 -3.30 -7.39 7.60
N GLN A 24 -4.53 -7.77 7.94
CA GLN A 24 -5.35 -6.98 8.84
C GLN A 24 -4.75 -6.90 10.24
N ALA A 25 -4.16 -8.00 10.71
CA ALA A 25 -3.57 -8.07 12.03
C ALA A 25 -2.34 -7.18 12.20
N ILE A 26 -1.61 -6.87 11.12
CA ILE A 26 -0.42 -6.01 11.23
C ILE A 26 -0.75 -4.53 11.20
N VAL A 27 -1.97 -4.12 10.81
CA VAL A 27 -2.34 -2.71 10.72
C VAL A 27 -2.02 -1.93 12.00
N PRO A 28 -2.43 -2.38 13.20
CA PRO A 28 -2.09 -1.66 14.42
C PRO A 28 -0.59 -1.56 14.67
N LYS A 29 0.16 -2.58 14.27
CA LYS A 29 1.62 -2.59 14.41
C LYS A 29 2.28 -1.58 13.47
N VAL A 30 1.77 -1.46 12.25
CA VAL A 30 2.26 -0.48 11.29
C VAL A 30 1.95 0.94 11.77
N VAL A 31 0.73 1.16 12.25
CA VAL A 31 0.33 2.46 12.82
C VAL A 31 1.27 2.86 13.97
N LYS A 32 1.51 1.93 14.89
CA LYS A 32 2.40 2.18 16.02
C LYS A 32 3.82 2.50 15.56
N LYS A 33 4.31 1.76 14.57
CA LYS A 33 5.65 2.00 14.02
C LYS A 33 5.78 3.39 13.42
N ILE A 34 4.74 3.83 12.70
CA ILE A 34 4.72 5.17 12.10
C ILE A 34 4.71 6.24 13.20
N GLU A 35 3.86 6.07 14.20
CA GLU A 35 3.72 7.05 15.28
C GLU A 35 4.98 7.20 16.11
N GLU A 36 5.75 6.13 16.28
CA GLU A 36 6.98 6.14 17.06
C GLU A 36 8.22 6.48 16.24
N PHE A 37 8.09 6.54 14.91
CA PHE A 37 9.25 6.74 14.04
C PHE A 37 9.69 8.20 14.01
N ASP A 38 11.00 8.39 14.14
CA ASP A 38 11.63 9.71 14.03
C ASP A 38 12.50 9.71 12.78
N GLY A 39 12.06 10.42 11.74
CA GLY A 39 12.77 10.47 10.46
C GLY A 39 11.84 10.66 9.29
N VAL A 40 12.31 10.29 8.12
CA VAL A 40 11.55 10.43 6.87
C VAL A 40 10.65 9.20 6.68
N ILE A 41 9.39 9.43 6.33
CA ILE A 41 8.45 8.36 6.04
C ILE A 41 8.09 8.42 4.55
N LEU A 42 8.35 7.31 3.86
CA LEU A 42 7.97 7.13 2.46
C LEU A 42 6.93 6.02 2.39
N HIS A 43 6.08 6.06 1.36
CA HIS A 43 5.16 4.96 1.13
C HIS A 43 5.12 4.60 -0.35
N THR A 44 4.75 3.36 -0.64
CA THR A 44 4.60 2.88 -1.99
C THR A 44 3.15 2.51 -2.27
N LEU A 45 2.72 2.67 -3.51
CA LEU A 45 1.40 2.27 -3.95
C LEU A 45 1.53 1.42 -5.21
N ASP A 46 1.23 0.13 -5.08
CA ASP A 46 1.09 -0.73 -6.24
C ASP A 46 -0.07 -0.19 -7.08
N THR A 47 0.13 -0.03 -8.38
CA THR A 47 -0.86 0.62 -9.24
C THR A 47 -1.05 -0.17 -10.53
N HIS A 48 -2.28 -0.55 -10.79
CA HIS A 48 -2.67 -1.23 -12.01
C HIS A 48 -3.78 -0.44 -12.72
N TYR A 49 -4.07 -0.82 -13.95
CA TYR A 49 -5.04 -0.15 -14.78
C TYR A 49 -6.08 -1.13 -15.31
N GLY A 50 -7.05 -0.65 -16.06
CA GLY A 50 -8.14 -1.47 -16.55
C GLY A 50 -7.73 -2.67 -17.40
N ASP A 51 -6.53 -2.64 -17.98
CA ASP A 51 -5.97 -3.74 -18.77
C ASP A 51 -5.20 -4.78 -17.95
N TYR A 52 -5.34 -4.74 -16.62
CA TYR A 52 -4.55 -5.60 -15.74
C TYR A 52 -4.55 -7.07 -16.14
N LEU A 53 -5.72 -7.62 -16.48
CA LEU A 53 -5.83 -9.04 -16.84
C LEU A 53 -5.11 -9.40 -18.14
N ASP A 54 -4.82 -8.39 -18.97
CA ASP A 54 -4.08 -8.59 -20.22
C ASP A 54 -2.58 -8.48 -20.03
N THR A 55 -2.13 -8.07 -18.84
CA THR A 55 -0.71 -7.98 -18.52
C THR A 55 -0.16 -9.35 -18.14
N GLN A 56 1.16 -9.50 -18.18
CA GLN A 56 1.81 -10.74 -17.74
C GLN A 56 1.49 -11.04 -16.28
N GLU A 57 1.51 -10.03 -15.42
CA GLU A 57 1.17 -10.19 -14.02
C GLU A 57 -0.27 -10.66 -13.86
N GLY A 58 -1.20 -10.07 -14.61
CA GLY A 58 -2.62 -10.46 -14.57
C GLY A 58 -2.87 -11.88 -15.04
N LYS A 59 -2.01 -12.40 -15.91
CA LYS A 59 -2.11 -13.80 -16.36
C LYS A 59 -1.63 -14.76 -15.29
N LEU A 60 -0.66 -14.34 -14.49
CA LEU A 60 -0.12 -15.17 -13.40
C LEU A 60 -0.98 -15.08 -12.14
N LEU A 61 -1.57 -13.92 -11.87
CA LEU A 61 -2.45 -13.67 -10.74
C LEU A 61 -3.70 -12.98 -11.26
N PRO A 62 -4.72 -13.73 -11.71
CA PRO A 62 -5.90 -13.14 -12.38
C PRO A 62 -6.92 -12.54 -11.39
N VAL A 63 -6.45 -11.72 -10.47
CA VAL A 63 -7.28 -11.00 -9.51
C VAL A 63 -7.01 -9.51 -9.67
N LYS A 64 -8.01 -8.77 -10.15
CA LYS A 64 -7.89 -7.32 -10.26
C LYS A 64 -7.74 -6.71 -8.87
N HIS A 65 -6.74 -5.88 -8.72
CA HIS A 65 -6.49 -5.19 -7.44
C HIS A 65 -5.71 -3.91 -7.69
N CYS A 66 -5.80 -2.98 -6.75
CA CYS A 66 -5.07 -1.71 -6.79
C CYS A 66 -5.20 -0.99 -8.14
N LEU A 67 -6.42 -1.00 -8.69
CA LEU A 67 -6.70 -0.27 -9.92
C LEU A 67 -6.64 1.22 -9.63
N SER A 68 -5.92 1.97 -10.45
CA SER A 68 -5.70 3.40 -10.27
C SER A 68 -6.98 4.15 -9.92
N GLU A 69 -6.92 4.98 -8.89
CA GLU A 69 -7.99 5.87 -8.43
C GLU A 69 -9.23 5.14 -7.89
N THR A 70 -9.14 3.84 -7.60
CA THR A 70 -10.21 3.12 -6.90
C THR A 70 -9.97 3.13 -5.40
N GLU A 71 -11.01 2.84 -4.62
CA GLU A 71 -10.90 2.71 -3.16
C GLU A 71 -9.90 1.63 -2.76
N GLY A 72 -9.87 0.51 -3.50
CA GLY A 72 -8.92 -0.58 -3.22
C GLY A 72 -7.46 -0.17 -3.39
N TRP A 73 -7.19 0.76 -4.27
CA TRP A 73 -5.85 1.31 -4.50
C TRP A 73 -5.41 2.25 -3.38
N GLU A 74 -6.33 2.90 -2.70
CA GLU A 74 -5.99 3.88 -1.67
C GLU A 74 -5.33 3.23 -0.46
N MET A 75 -4.47 3.99 0.21
CA MET A 75 -3.85 3.55 1.45
C MET A 75 -4.91 3.29 2.51
N HIS A 76 -4.69 2.24 3.32
CA HIS A 76 -5.61 1.94 4.42
C HIS A 76 -5.79 3.18 5.31
N PRO A 77 -7.05 3.55 5.65
CA PRO A 77 -7.34 4.81 6.33
C PRO A 77 -6.60 4.99 7.65
N LEU A 78 -6.47 3.94 8.46
CA LEU A 78 -5.78 4.04 9.74
C LEU A 78 -4.29 4.31 9.58
N ILE A 79 -3.70 3.80 8.52
CA ILE A 79 -2.29 4.00 8.23
C ILE A 79 -2.07 5.40 7.68
N GLU A 80 -2.92 5.83 6.75
CA GLU A 80 -2.84 7.18 6.21
C GLU A 80 -2.99 8.24 7.31
N GLU A 81 -3.93 8.02 8.22
CA GLU A 81 -4.15 8.93 9.33
C GLU A 81 -2.95 9.01 10.28
N ALA A 82 -2.21 7.91 10.44
CA ALA A 82 -1.04 7.87 11.31
C ALA A 82 0.15 8.65 10.75
N ILE A 83 0.22 8.85 9.43
CA ILE A 83 1.32 9.57 8.80
C ILE A 83 1.13 11.07 9.04
N PRO A 84 2.11 11.75 9.68
CA PRO A 84 1.96 13.17 9.99
C PRO A 84 1.79 14.04 8.74
N VAL A 85 0.83 14.96 8.78
CA VAL A 85 0.54 15.87 7.66
C VAL A 85 1.72 16.77 7.35
N SER A 86 2.55 17.06 8.36
CA SER A 86 3.72 17.94 8.20
C SER A 86 4.85 17.30 7.41
N TYR A 87 4.82 15.98 7.20
CA TYR A 87 5.84 15.31 6.41
C TYR A 87 5.49 15.39 4.93
N THR A 88 6.53 15.63 4.12
CA THR A 88 6.38 15.54 2.67
C THR A 88 6.37 14.06 2.30
N HIS A 89 5.25 13.61 1.77
CA HIS A 89 5.12 12.23 1.35
C HIS A 89 5.59 12.08 -0.08
N LEU A 90 6.52 11.15 -0.29
CA LEU A 90 6.84 10.71 -1.63
C LEU A 90 6.11 9.40 -1.85
N THR A 91 5.17 9.42 -2.78
CA THR A 91 4.49 8.21 -3.21
C THR A 91 5.31 7.57 -4.31
N LEU A 92 5.76 6.34 -4.05
CA LEU A 92 6.57 5.60 -5.01
C LEU A 92 5.73 4.46 -5.57
N PRO A 93 5.68 4.32 -6.90
CA PRO A 93 5.02 3.15 -7.47
C PRO A 93 5.82 1.89 -7.14
N THR A 94 5.12 0.82 -6.81
CA THR A 94 5.75 -0.48 -6.63
C THR A 94 5.96 -1.10 -7.99
N ILE A 95 7.19 -1.47 -8.29
CA ILE A 95 7.52 -2.15 -9.53
C ILE A 95 7.70 -3.62 -9.22
N LEU A 96 6.76 -4.43 -9.71
CA LEU A 96 6.87 -5.88 -9.59
C LEU A 96 7.67 -6.40 -10.77
N ARG A 97 8.74 -7.10 -10.46
CA ARG A 97 9.56 -7.75 -11.46
C ARG A 97 9.37 -9.25 -11.35
N VAL A 98 9.00 -9.82 -12.42
CA VAL A 98 8.77 -11.25 -12.50
C VAL A 98 9.90 -11.89 -13.29
#